data_0cc0b7488fe5263c7b353b9144a9afc3
#
_entry.id   0cc0b7488fe5263c7b353b9144a9afc3
#
_cell.length_a   1.000
_cell.length_b   1.000
_cell.length_c   1.000
_cell.angle_alpha   90.00
_cell.angle_beta   90.00
_cell.angle_gamma   90.00
#
_symmetry.space_group_name_H-M   'P 1'
#
loop_
_entity.id
_entity.type
_entity.pdbx_description
1 polymer ?
#
loop_
_entity_poly.entity_id
_entity_poly.type
_entity_poly.pdbx_seq_one_letter_code
_entity_poly.pdbx_strand_id
1 'polypeptide(L)'
;MKPGDTLTRIAREFKTTPELIAKSNNLTDSKIIPGRKIKVWSAPFSILVDKSQNTLTLKSDEEVIKVYIVSTGKNNSTPVGTYKITNKLVNPTWFKSGAVIPAGSTDNVLGTRWMGFDLAGYGIHGTTEPQNLGKQVTAGCVRLGNPDVEELYTIIPVGTEVTIVD
;
A
#
# COMPACT_ATOMS: atom_id res chain seq x y z
N MET A 1 -15.98 3.04 -22.17
CA MET A 1 -16.49 3.99 -21.16
C MET A 1 -17.83 4.54 -21.61
N LYS A 2 -18.78 4.63 -20.71
CA LYS A 2 -20.13 5.16 -20.96
C LYS A 2 -20.24 6.59 -20.44
N PRO A 3 -21.19 7.39 -20.92
CA PRO A 3 -21.48 8.68 -20.31
C PRO A 3 -21.77 8.53 -18.79
N GLY A 4 -21.16 9.37 -17.97
CA GLY A 4 -21.30 9.31 -16.50
C GLY A 4 -20.35 8.33 -15.77
N ASP A 5 -19.50 7.59 -16.48
CA ASP A 5 -18.44 6.82 -15.84
C ASP A 5 -17.42 7.75 -15.16
N THR A 6 -16.79 7.25 -14.09
CA THR A 6 -15.62 7.87 -13.44
C THR A 6 -14.56 6.79 -13.21
N LEU A 7 -13.30 7.19 -13.15
CA LEU A 7 -12.22 6.23 -12.83
C LEU A 7 -12.47 5.55 -11.49
N THR A 8 -12.98 6.28 -10.51
CA THR A 8 -13.31 5.72 -9.18
C THR A 8 -14.39 4.65 -9.25
N ARG A 9 -15.44 4.86 -10.07
CA ARG A 9 -16.52 3.87 -10.25
C ARG A 9 -16.00 2.63 -10.94
N ILE A 10 -15.23 2.80 -12.04
CA ILE A 10 -14.62 1.70 -12.78
C ILE A 10 -13.65 0.92 -11.89
N ALA A 11 -12.80 1.62 -11.14
CA ALA A 11 -11.86 0.99 -10.22
C ALA A 11 -12.57 0.10 -9.17
N ARG A 12 -13.69 0.59 -8.62
CA ARG A 12 -14.49 -0.19 -7.65
C ARG A 12 -15.10 -1.43 -8.31
N GLU A 13 -15.64 -1.31 -9.52
CA GLU A 13 -16.24 -2.42 -10.25
C GLU A 13 -15.23 -3.54 -10.53
N PHE A 14 -14.01 -3.16 -10.92
CA PHE A 14 -12.93 -4.11 -11.26
C PHE A 14 -11.98 -4.43 -10.11
N LYS A 15 -12.26 -3.98 -8.88
CA LYS A 15 -11.42 -4.21 -7.68
C LYS A 15 -9.96 -3.80 -7.89
N THR A 16 -9.77 -2.62 -8.47
CA THR A 16 -8.46 -1.99 -8.73
C THR A 16 -8.45 -0.57 -8.19
N THR A 17 -7.47 0.25 -8.57
CA THR A 17 -7.35 1.65 -8.13
C THR A 17 -7.54 2.63 -9.31
N PRO A 18 -8.11 3.82 -9.07
CA PRO A 18 -8.18 4.87 -10.09
C PRO A 18 -6.79 5.26 -10.61
N GLU A 19 -5.80 5.25 -9.70
CA GLU A 19 -4.40 5.59 -9.99
C GLU A 19 -3.76 4.57 -10.94
N LEU A 20 -4.00 3.27 -10.72
CA LEU A 20 -3.50 2.22 -11.61
C LEU A 20 -4.15 2.30 -12.99
N ILE A 21 -5.46 2.56 -13.06
CA ILE A 21 -6.15 2.77 -14.33
C ILE A 21 -5.56 3.98 -15.06
N ALA A 22 -5.39 5.12 -14.37
CA ALA A 22 -4.82 6.33 -14.96
C ALA A 22 -3.41 6.06 -15.51
N LYS A 23 -2.54 5.46 -14.70
CA LYS A 23 -1.15 5.14 -15.06
C LYS A 23 -1.07 4.18 -16.25
N SER A 24 -1.87 3.11 -16.25
CA SER A 24 -1.89 2.09 -17.32
C SER A 24 -2.40 2.63 -18.68
N ASN A 25 -3.08 3.76 -18.65
CA ASN A 25 -3.66 4.40 -19.84
C ASN A 25 -3.02 5.75 -20.18
N ASN A 26 -1.93 6.14 -19.50
CA ASN A 26 -1.24 7.42 -19.65
C ASN A 26 -2.22 8.63 -19.52
N LEU A 27 -3.13 8.56 -18.56
CA LEU A 27 -4.06 9.66 -18.30
C LEU A 27 -3.38 10.66 -17.36
N THR A 28 -3.34 11.93 -17.78
CA THR A 28 -2.76 13.04 -17.01
C THR A 28 -3.76 13.69 -16.05
N ASP A 29 -5.04 13.45 -16.30
CA ASP A 29 -6.13 13.91 -15.44
C ASP A 29 -7.21 12.81 -15.28
N SER A 30 -8.18 13.05 -14.41
CA SER A 30 -9.29 12.13 -14.17
C SER A 30 -10.40 12.21 -15.24
N LYS A 31 -10.22 13.06 -16.27
CA LYS A 31 -11.21 13.21 -17.34
C LYS A 31 -11.20 12.00 -18.25
N ILE A 32 -12.31 11.34 -18.30
CA ILE A 32 -12.55 10.22 -19.20
C ILE A 32 -13.52 10.64 -20.31
N ILE A 33 -13.19 10.22 -21.55
CA ILE A 33 -13.97 10.55 -22.72
C ILE A 33 -14.90 9.34 -23.03
N PRO A 34 -16.22 9.53 -23.05
CA PRO A 34 -17.16 8.47 -23.44
C PRO A 34 -16.78 7.87 -24.81
N GLY A 35 -16.92 6.56 -24.96
CA GLY A 35 -16.52 5.83 -26.17
C GLY A 35 -15.05 5.40 -26.21
N ARG A 36 -14.15 6.02 -25.44
CA ARG A 36 -12.74 5.59 -25.38
C ARG A 36 -12.61 4.24 -24.68
N LYS A 37 -11.80 3.34 -25.27
CA LYS A 37 -11.38 2.08 -24.64
C LYS A 37 -10.25 2.37 -23.66
N ILE A 38 -10.31 1.80 -22.46
CA ILE A 38 -9.25 1.86 -21.45
C ILE A 38 -8.85 0.47 -21.01
N LYS A 39 -7.58 0.32 -20.65
CA LYS A 39 -7.05 -0.90 -20.03
C LYS A 39 -7.39 -0.85 -18.53
N VAL A 40 -7.94 -1.95 -18.03
CA VAL A 40 -8.24 -2.10 -16.61
C VAL A 40 -7.68 -3.43 -16.14
N TRP A 41 -6.90 -3.41 -15.05
CA TRP A 41 -6.44 -4.62 -14.39
C TRP A 41 -7.60 -5.20 -13.58
N SER A 42 -7.94 -6.47 -13.81
CA SER A 42 -9.08 -7.13 -13.15
C SER A 42 -8.70 -8.35 -12.31
N ALA A 43 -7.45 -8.82 -12.40
CA ALA A 43 -6.97 -9.89 -11.55
C ALA A 43 -6.78 -9.38 -10.10
N PRO A 44 -7.17 -10.17 -9.07
CA PRO A 44 -7.03 -9.75 -7.69
C PRO A 44 -5.56 -9.62 -7.27
N PHE A 45 -5.27 -8.64 -6.44
CA PHE A 45 -3.97 -8.48 -5.81
C PHE A 45 -3.97 -9.09 -4.41
N SER A 46 -2.83 -9.62 -4.00
CA SER A 46 -2.54 -10.05 -2.64
C SER A 46 -1.11 -9.70 -2.25
N ILE A 47 -0.85 -9.66 -0.96
CA ILE A 47 0.46 -9.35 -0.39
C ILE A 47 0.87 -10.50 0.54
N LEU A 48 2.11 -10.95 0.40
CA LEU A 48 2.77 -11.83 1.36
C LEU A 48 3.95 -11.08 1.99
N VAL A 49 3.97 -10.99 3.30
CA VAL A 49 5.10 -10.46 4.07
C VAL A 49 5.81 -11.61 4.76
N ASP A 50 7.09 -11.80 4.47
CA ASP A 50 7.97 -12.75 5.16
C ASP A 50 8.88 -11.97 6.12
N LYS A 51 8.65 -12.16 7.43
CA LYS A 51 9.41 -11.46 8.47
C LYS A 51 10.83 -11.98 8.60
N SER A 52 11.05 -13.27 8.35
CA SER A 52 12.37 -13.88 8.45
C SER A 52 13.33 -13.31 7.39
N GLN A 53 12.81 -12.99 6.22
CA GLN A 53 13.56 -12.43 5.11
C GLN A 53 13.45 -10.89 5.00
N ASN A 54 12.56 -10.27 5.76
CA ASN A 54 12.20 -8.86 5.63
C ASN A 54 11.81 -8.48 4.19
N THR A 55 10.93 -9.26 3.59
CA THR A 55 10.41 -9.03 2.24
C THR A 55 8.90 -8.89 2.23
N LEU A 56 8.41 -8.12 1.25
CA LEU A 56 7.00 -8.02 0.90
C LEU A 56 6.86 -8.40 -0.57
N THR A 57 6.10 -9.45 -0.84
CA THR A 57 5.81 -9.93 -2.19
C THR A 57 4.42 -9.48 -2.60
N LEU A 58 4.34 -8.67 -3.66
CA LEU A 58 3.09 -8.33 -4.33
C LEU A 58 2.77 -9.43 -5.36
N LYS A 59 1.59 -9.99 -5.27
CA LYS A 59 1.07 -10.99 -6.21
C LYS A 59 -0.19 -10.47 -6.90
N SER A 60 -0.44 -11.03 -8.09
CA SER A 60 -1.73 -10.94 -8.77
C SER A 60 -2.15 -12.34 -9.18
N ASP A 61 -3.27 -12.84 -8.67
CA ASP A 61 -3.57 -14.27 -8.62
C ASP A 61 -2.36 -15.03 -8.01
N GLU A 62 -1.85 -16.04 -8.70
CA GLU A 62 -0.69 -16.83 -8.26
C GLU A 62 0.66 -16.27 -8.74
N GLU A 63 0.65 -15.23 -9.59
CA GLU A 63 1.88 -14.66 -10.16
C GLU A 63 2.52 -13.62 -9.23
N VAL A 64 3.84 -13.75 -9.05
CA VAL A 64 4.64 -12.73 -8.36
C VAL A 64 4.86 -11.55 -9.30
N ILE A 65 4.35 -10.39 -8.92
CA ILE A 65 4.52 -9.14 -9.66
C ILE A 65 5.82 -8.45 -9.27
N LYS A 66 6.06 -8.34 -7.97
CA LYS A 66 7.26 -7.66 -7.44
C LYS A 66 7.54 -8.07 -6.00
N VAL A 67 8.82 -8.05 -5.64
CA VAL A 67 9.29 -8.23 -4.27
C VAL A 67 9.97 -6.93 -3.81
N TYR A 68 9.60 -6.49 -2.62
CA TYR A 68 10.14 -5.29 -1.97
C TYR A 68 10.91 -5.69 -0.72
N ILE A 69 11.98 -4.96 -0.43
CA ILE A 69 12.66 -5.05 0.86
C ILE A 69 11.93 -4.19 1.88
N VAL A 70 11.63 -4.76 3.03
CA VAL A 70 10.85 -4.10 4.09
C VAL A 70 11.58 -4.15 5.43
N SER A 71 11.13 -3.33 6.37
CA SER A 71 11.44 -3.52 7.79
C SER A 71 10.20 -3.99 8.52
N THR A 72 10.41 -4.86 9.50
CA THR A 72 9.36 -5.43 10.34
C THR A 72 9.59 -5.12 11.82
N GLY A 73 8.75 -5.61 12.69
CA GLY A 73 8.78 -5.32 14.11
C GLY A 73 10.01 -5.87 14.82
N LYS A 74 10.62 -5.05 15.66
CA LYS A 74 11.71 -5.46 16.54
C LYS A 74 11.28 -6.64 17.41
N ASN A 75 12.21 -7.57 17.66
CA ASN A 75 11.94 -8.80 18.40
C ASN A 75 10.75 -9.59 17.83
N ASN A 76 10.64 -9.61 16.52
CA ASN A 76 9.58 -10.34 15.80
C ASN A 76 8.14 -9.89 16.13
N SER A 77 7.95 -8.62 16.54
CA SER A 77 6.67 -8.10 17.04
C SER A 77 5.62 -7.84 15.96
N THR A 78 5.96 -7.92 14.65
CA THR A 78 4.93 -7.90 13.60
C THR A 78 4.06 -9.14 13.71
N PRO A 79 2.74 -9.01 13.92
CA PRO A 79 1.87 -10.17 14.16
C PRO A 79 1.70 -11.01 12.90
N VAL A 80 1.90 -12.31 13.04
CA VAL A 80 1.60 -13.32 12.00
C VAL A 80 0.10 -13.44 11.84
N GLY A 81 -0.37 -13.58 10.61
CA GLY A 81 -1.79 -13.74 10.31
C GLY A 81 -2.18 -13.23 8.94
N THR A 82 -3.47 -13.24 8.66
CA THR A 82 -4.04 -12.71 7.42
C THR A 82 -4.94 -11.52 7.77
N TYR A 83 -4.65 -10.40 7.15
CA TYR A 83 -5.29 -9.11 7.36
C TYR A 83 -5.81 -8.55 6.04
N LYS A 84 -6.58 -7.46 6.12
CA LYS A 84 -7.05 -6.71 4.95
C LYS A 84 -6.69 -5.24 5.07
N ILE A 85 -6.33 -4.63 3.96
CA ILE A 85 -6.18 -3.17 3.89
C ILE A 85 -7.57 -2.53 4.06
N THR A 86 -7.75 -1.71 5.08
CA THR A 86 -9.03 -1.05 5.39
C THR A 86 -9.04 0.43 5.04
N ASN A 87 -7.88 1.09 5.08
CA ASN A 87 -7.75 2.50 4.72
C ASN A 87 -6.42 2.80 4.05
N LYS A 88 -6.37 3.91 3.33
CA LYS A 88 -5.19 4.38 2.59
C LYS A 88 -5.09 5.89 2.76
N LEU A 89 -3.91 6.39 3.15
CA LEU A 89 -3.66 7.82 3.36
C LEU A 89 -2.41 8.27 2.60
N VAL A 90 -2.49 9.46 2.01
CA VAL A 90 -1.36 10.18 1.42
C VAL A 90 -0.87 11.18 2.45
N ASN A 91 0.45 11.25 2.67
CA ASN A 91 1.08 12.12 3.65
C ASN A 91 0.38 12.06 5.02
N PRO A 92 0.39 10.89 5.67
CA PRO A 92 -0.35 10.69 6.91
C PRO A 92 0.18 11.55 8.05
N THR A 93 -0.71 12.07 8.87
CA THR A 93 -0.36 12.56 10.20
C THR A 93 -0.17 11.36 11.13
N TRP A 94 0.89 11.34 11.92
CA TRP A 94 1.14 10.27 12.86
C TRP A 94 0.62 10.62 14.25
N PHE A 95 -0.34 9.83 14.71
CA PHE A 95 -0.89 9.94 16.06
C PHE A 95 -0.15 8.95 16.97
N LYS A 96 0.80 9.47 17.73
CA LYS A 96 1.54 8.72 18.75
C LYS A 96 0.98 9.09 20.13
N SER A 97 1.02 8.16 21.10
CA SER A 97 0.54 8.42 22.45
C SER A 97 1.11 9.76 22.99
N GLY A 98 0.22 10.71 23.25
CA GLY A 98 0.57 12.05 23.75
C GLY A 98 1.12 13.05 22.74
N ALA A 99 1.20 12.70 21.43
CA ALA A 99 1.70 13.60 20.40
C ALA A 99 0.99 13.43 19.06
N VAL A 100 0.82 14.55 18.35
CA VAL A 100 0.35 14.59 16.95
C VAL A 100 1.51 15.10 16.10
N ILE A 101 2.05 14.25 15.24
CA ILE A 101 3.22 14.55 14.39
C ILE A 101 2.72 14.76 12.97
N PRO A 102 2.80 15.99 12.43
CA PRO A 102 2.25 16.30 11.12
C PRO A 102 3.02 15.61 9.99
N ALA A 103 2.35 15.49 8.84
CA ALA A 103 2.99 15.05 7.61
C ALA A 103 4.19 15.96 7.26
N GLY A 104 5.25 15.35 6.74
CA GLY A 104 6.48 16.06 6.34
C GLY A 104 7.42 16.43 7.50
N SER A 105 7.03 16.20 8.75
CA SER A 105 7.96 16.30 9.89
C SER A 105 9.03 15.21 9.81
N THR A 106 10.27 15.54 10.16
CA THR A 106 11.37 14.56 10.29
C THR A 106 11.08 13.49 11.34
N ASP A 107 10.24 13.80 12.31
CA ASP A 107 9.82 12.89 13.38
C ASP A 107 8.68 11.97 12.96
N ASN A 108 8.06 12.22 11.80
CA ASN A 108 6.99 11.38 11.29
C ASN A 108 7.53 10.15 10.56
N VAL A 109 7.63 9.06 11.28
CA VAL A 109 8.20 7.80 10.77
C VAL A 109 7.34 7.09 9.71
N LEU A 110 6.09 7.55 9.46
CA LEU A 110 5.17 6.91 8.52
C LEU A 110 5.52 7.19 7.05
N GLY A 111 6.39 8.17 6.79
CA GLY A 111 6.74 8.55 5.42
C GLY A 111 5.55 9.10 4.63
N THR A 112 5.53 8.82 3.32
CA THR A 112 4.60 9.46 2.38
C THR A 112 3.26 8.77 2.22
N ARG A 113 3.13 7.51 2.63
CA ARG A 113 1.91 6.68 2.49
C ARG A 113 1.67 5.82 3.72
N TRP A 114 0.39 5.60 3.98
CA TRP A 114 -0.11 4.66 4.98
C TRP A 114 -1.19 3.78 4.36
N MET A 115 -1.15 2.49 4.65
CA MET A 115 -2.17 1.49 4.31
C MET A 115 -2.44 0.65 5.57
N GLY A 116 -3.54 0.98 6.26
CA GLY A 116 -3.90 0.37 7.54
C GLY A 116 -4.54 -0.99 7.37
N PHE A 117 -4.26 -1.90 8.30
CA PHE A 117 -4.90 -3.21 8.39
C PHE A 117 -6.22 -3.15 9.15
N ASP A 118 -7.02 -4.20 9.07
CA ASP A 118 -8.16 -4.48 9.97
C ASP A 118 -7.71 -4.86 11.39
N LEU A 119 -6.41 -4.78 11.68
CA LEU A 119 -5.83 -4.82 13.02
C LEU A 119 -5.42 -3.40 13.43
N ALA A 120 -6.05 -2.86 14.47
CA ALA A 120 -5.84 -1.48 14.89
C ALA A 120 -4.38 -1.17 15.22
N GLY A 121 -3.86 -0.07 14.66
CA GLY A 121 -2.48 0.38 14.89
C GLY A 121 -1.43 -0.30 14.01
N TYR A 122 -1.80 -1.25 13.17
CA TYR A 122 -0.89 -1.93 12.25
C TYR A 122 -1.18 -1.59 10.79
N GLY A 123 -0.14 -1.62 9.98
CA GLY A 123 -0.25 -1.32 8.55
C GLY A 123 1.09 -1.36 7.83
N ILE A 124 1.03 -1.00 6.56
CA ILE A 124 2.17 -0.80 5.67
C ILE A 124 2.36 0.70 5.48
N HIS A 125 3.60 1.19 5.63
CA HIS A 125 3.87 2.62 5.49
C HIS A 125 5.27 2.90 4.92
N GLY A 126 5.51 4.15 4.56
CA GLY A 126 6.81 4.63 4.12
C GLY A 126 7.82 4.81 5.25
N THR A 127 8.88 5.57 5.01
CA THR A 127 9.90 5.83 6.02
C THR A 127 10.63 7.15 5.81
N THR A 128 11.10 7.74 6.88
CA THR A 128 12.13 8.79 6.90
C THR A 128 13.54 8.23 7.15
N GLU A 129 13.66 6.89 7.38
CA GLU A 129 14.89 6.21 7.73
C GLU A 129 15.19 5.04 6.76
N PRO A 130 15.47 5.30 5.48
CA PRO A 130 15.64 4.23 4.48
C PRO A 130 16.84 3.30 4.75
N GLN A 131 17.85 3.76 5.53
CA GLN A 131 19.02 2.97 5.94
C GLN A 131 18.66 1.80 6.88
N ASN A 132 17.46 1.78 7.41
CA ASN A 132 16.97 0.73 8.30
C ASN A 132 16.14 -0.35 7.58
N LEU A 133 15.96 -0.25 6.27
CA LEU A 133 15.28 -1.29 5.49
C LEU A 133 16.03 -2.62 5.54
N GLY A 134 15.30 -3.73 5.50
CA GLY A 134 15.83 -5.09 5.63
C GLY A 134 16.07 -5.52 7.09
N LYS A 135 15.61 -4.77 8.09
CA LYS A 135 15.86 -5.06 9.51
C LYS A 135 14.56 -5.11 10.32
N GLN A 136 14.57 -5.83 11.41
CA GLN A 136 13.49 -5.84 12.40
C GLN A 136 13.67 -4.67 13.39
N VAL A 137 13.08 -3.52 13.08
CA VAL A 137 13.31 -2.26 13.84
C VAL A 137 12.05 -1.46 14.15
N THR A 138 10.90 -1.82 13.58
CA THR A 138 9.64 -1.10 13.80
C THR A 138 8.95 -1.51 15.11
N ALA A 139 7.88 -0.82 15.47
CA ALA A 139 7.03 -1.21 16.60
C ALA A 139 6.02 -2.33 16.26
N GLY A 140 6.08 -2.86 15.03
CA GLY A 140 5.22 -3.94 14.54
C GLY A 140 4.64 -3.72 13.14
N CYS A 141 4.65 -2.50 12.62
CA CYS A 141 4.24 -2.21 11.25
C CYS A 141 5.26 -2.71 10.21
N VAL A 142 4.80 -2.86 8.98
CA VAL A 142 5.64 -3.16 7.82
C VAL A 142 6.06 -1.85 7.16
N ARG A 143 7.35 -1.60 7.06
CA ARG A 143 7.94 -0.35 6.58
C ARG A 143 8.64 -0.54 5.24
N LEU A 144 8.32 0.29 4.25
CA LEU A 144 8.96 0.34 2.93
C LEU A 144 9.72 1.66 2.72
N GLY A 145 10.58 1.70 1.71
CA GLY A 145 11.06 2.97 1.15
C GLY A 145 9.89 3.78 0.58
N ASN A 146 9.98 5.12 0.61
CA ASN A 146 8.91 5.97 0.11
C ASN A 146 8.57 5.71 -1.36
N PRO A 147 9.51 5.55 -2.29
CA PRO A 147 9.19 5.21 -3.68
C PRO A 147 8.42 3.89 -3.81
N ASP A 148 8.81 2.87 -3.05
CA ASP A 148 8.19 1.55 -3.10
C ASP A 148 6.77 1.55 -2.52
N VAL A 149 6.55 2.24 -1.38
CA VAL A 149 5.21 2.35 -0.80
C VAL A 149 4.27 3.18 -1.67
N GLU A 150 4.78 4.17 -2.39
CA GLU A 150 4.00 4.97 -3.34
C GLU A 150 3.57 4.14 -4.55
N GLU A 151 4.46 3.29 -5.06
CA GLU A 151 4.14 2.34 -6.12
C GLU A 151 3.09 1.34 -5.64
N LEU A 152 3.33 0.69 -4.49
CA LEU A 152 2.40 -0.28 -3.91
C LEU A 152 1.02 0.35 -3.64
N TYR A 153 1.01 1.57 -3.07
CA TYR A 153 -0.21 2.35 -2.85
C TYR A 153 -1.00 2.58 -4.15
N THR A 154 -0.32 2.85 -5.24
CA THR A 154 -0.95 3.06 -6.56
C THR A 154 -1.64 1.78 -7.06
N ILE A 155 -1.06 0.61 -6.78
CA ILE A 155 -1.49 -0.67 -7.34
C ILE A 155 -2.63 -1.29 -6.53
N ILE A 156 -2.51 -1.36 -5.20
CA ILE A 156 -3.42 -2.16 -4.38
C ILE A 156 -4.65 -1.38 -3.91
N PRO A 157 -5.88 -1.91 -4.09
CA PRO A 157 -7.10 -1.32 -3.56
C PRO A 157 -7.31 -1.61 -2.07
N VAL A 158 -8.22 -0.88 -1.43
CA VAL A 158 -8.82 -1.27 -0.14
C VAL A 158 -9.48 -2.63 -0.29
N GLY A 159 -9.35 -3.49 0.72
CA GLY A 159 -9.81 -4.87 0.71
C GLY A 159 -8.74 -5.88 0.26
N THR A 160 -7.57 -5.42 -0.21
CA THR A 160 -6.44 -6.33 -0.54
C THR A 160 -6.03 -7.12 0.69
N GLU A 161 -5.88 -8.43 0.51
CA GLU A 161 -5.43 -9.36 1.55
C GLU A 161 -3.91 -9.26 1.75
N VAL A 162 -3.50 -9.26 3.01
CA VAL A 162 -2.10 -9.22 3.45
C VAL A 162 -1.87 -10.41 4.39
N THR A 163 -1.10 -11.38 3.94
CA THR A 163 -0.66 -12.52 4.76
C THR A 163 0.74 -12.24 5.28
N ILE A 164 0.94 -12.35 6.60
CA ILE A 164 2.23 -12.17 7.27
C ILE A 164 2.64 -13.52 7.84
N VAL A 165 3.82 -13.96 7.45
CA VAL A 165 4.45 -15.21 7.90
C VAL A 165 5.80 -14.95 8.57
N ASP A 166 6.27 -15.96 9.29
CA ASP A 166 7.59 -15.95 9.96
C ASP A 166 8.69 -16.40 9.02
#